data_5ad58b419968d3886cbf19f3986f637e
#
_entry.id   5ad58b419968d3886cbf19f3986f637e
#
_cell.length_a   1.000
_cell.length_b   1.000
_cell.length_c   1.000
_cell.angle_alpha   90.00
_cell.angle_beta   90.00
_cell.angle_gamma   90.00
#
_symmetry.space_group_name_H-M   'P 1'
#
loop_
_entity.id
_entity.type
_entity.pdbx_description
1 polymer ?
#
loop_
_entity_poly.entity_id
_entity_poly.type
_entity_poly.pdbx_seq_one_letter_code
_entity_poly.pdbx_strand_id
1 'polypeptide(L)'
;MSFYLYMLRCEDGSIYTGTAKDYLKRYEEHLNGKGAKYTKSHKVKKIEKVFLCENRSIACILESEIKKLTKDKKEAIIIEPDSYVKELENIRKIKILKKNLWFF
;
A
#
# COMPACT_ATOMS: atom_id res chain seq x y z
N MET A 1 7.51 6.86 15.23
CA MET A 1 8.15 5.75 14.53
C MET A 1 7.46 5.51 13.20
N SER A 2 8.21 5.57 12.12
CA SER A 2 7.65 5.47 10.78
C SER A 2 7.06 4.11 10.46
N PHE A 3 6.01 4.11 9.66
CA PHE A 3 5.33 2.91 9.19
C PHE A 3 4.99 3.09 7.71
N TYR A 4 4.87 2.00 7.00
CA TYR A 4 4.66 2.05 5.55
C TYR A 4 3.37 1.38 5.14
N LEU A 5 2.70 1.98 4.17
CA LEU A 5 1.59 1.36 3.42
C LEU A 5 2.17 0.98 2.06
N TYR A 6 1.95 -0.25 1.62
CA TYR A 6 2.45 -0.67 0.31
C TYR A 6 1.33 -1.31 -0.50
N MET A 7 1.43 -1.18 -1.82
CA MET A 7 0.51 -1.81 -2.77
C MET A 7 1.32 -2.70 -3.69
N LEU A 8 0.94 -3.97 -3.75
CA LEU A 8 1.64 -4.98 -4.53
C LEU A 8 0.78 -5.41 -5.72
N ARG A 9 1.44 -5.59 -6.87
CA ARG A 9 0.79 -6.16 -8.05
C ARG A 9 1.00 -7.66 -8.01
N CYS A 10 -0.07 -8.43 -8.19
CA CYS A 10 0.00 -9.88 -8.30
C CYS A 10 0.00 -10.31 -9.76
N GLU A 11 0.43 -11.53 -10.04
CA GLU A 11 0.54 -12.03 -11.42
C GLU A 11 -0.80 -12.09 -12.15
N ASP A 12 -1.89 -12.26 -11.42
CA ASP A 12 -3.22 -12.26 -11.99
C ASP A 12 -3.79 -10.84 -12.23
N GLY A 13 -2.98 -9.81 -11.98
CA GLY A 13 -3.40 -8.42 -12.14
C GLY A 13 -4.03 -7.79 -10.92
N SER A 14 -4.32 -8.57 -9.88
CA SER A 14 -4.92 -8.03 -8.66
C SER A 14 -3.93 -7.21 -7.86
N ILE A 15 -4.45 -6.41 -6.91
CA ILE A 15 -3.66 -5.53 -6.07
C ILE A 15 -3.86 -5.92 -4.61
N TYR A 16 -2.76 -6.17 -3.91
CA TYR A 16 -2.78 -6.38 -2.47
C TYR A 16 -2.28 -5.14 -1.75
N THR A 17 -2.98 -4.70 -0.72
CA THR A 17 -2.60 -3.55 0.09
C THR A 17 -2.29 -4.00 1.51
N GLY A 18 -1.15 -3.60 2.03
CA GLY A 18 -0.74 -3.97 3.37
C GLY A 18 0.08 -2.88 4.04
N THR A 19 0.38 -3.09 5.33
CA THR A 19 1.21 -2.17 6.10
C THR A 19 2.32 -2.93 6.79
N ALA A 20 3.46 -2.27 7.00
CA ALA A 20 4.57 -2.86 7.73
C ALA A 20 5.54 -1.79 8.18
N LYS A 21 6.27 -2.09 9.23
CA LYS A 21 7.37 -1.25 9.70
C LYS A 21 8.56 -1.41 8.76
N ASP A 22 8.82 -2.62 8.29
CA ASP A 22 9.87 -2.94 7.33
C ASP A 22 9.22 -3.55 6.09
N TYR A 23 8.85 -2.70 5.13
CA TYR A 23 8.10 -3.16 3.96
C TYR A 23 8.94 -4.00 2.99
N LEU A 24 10.25 -3.82 2.95
CA LEU A 24 11.11 -4.65 2.08
C LEU A 24 11.16 -6.09 2.57
N LYS A 25 11.32 -6.28 3.87
CA LYS A 25 11.28 -7.61 4.47
C LYS A 25 9.93 -8.26 4.26
N ARG A 26 8.85 -7.51 4.46
CA ARG A 26 7.50 -8.02 4.28
C ARG A 26 7.24 -8.37 2.81
N TYR A 27 7.77 -7.56 1.89
CA TYR A 27 7.68 -7.85 0.46
C TYR A 27 8.34 -9.18 0.13
N GLU A 28 9.55 -9.44 0.66
CA GLU A 28 10.22 -10.72 0.48
C GLU A 28 9.37 -11.88 0.98
N GLU A 29 8.75 -11.72 2.14
CA GLU A 29 7.86 -12.74 2.69
C GLU A 29 6.71 -13.03 1.74
N HIS A 30 6.10 -11.99 1.17
CA HIS A 30 5.04 -12.14 0.19
C HIS A 30 5.52 -12.88 -1.06
N LEU A 31 6.68 -12.52 -1.57
CA LEU A 31 7.26 -13.16 -2.75
C LEU A 31 7.50 -14.66 -2.52
N ASN A 32 7.88 -15.02 -1.31
CA ASN A 32 8.18 -16.41 -0.94
C ASN A 32 6.95 -17.20 -0.48
N GLY A 33 5.76 -16.62 -0.61
CA GLY A 33 4.52 -17.28 -0.20
C GLY A 33 4.34 -17.39 1.31
N LYS A 34 5.10 -16.62 2.09
CA LYS A 34 5.03 -16.61 3.55
C LYS A 34 4.33 -15.39 4.12
N GLY A 35 3.80 -14.54 3.25
CA GLY A 35 3.12 -13.32 3.68
C GLY A 35 1.68 -13.56 4.07
N ALA A 36 0.79 -12.66 3.64
CA ALA A 36 -0.62 -12.76 3.93
C ALA A 36 -1.26 -13.93 3.16
N LYS A 37 -2.41 -14.38 3.64
CA LYS A 37 -3.17 -15.46 2.99
C LYS A 37 -3.44 -15.12 1.53
N TYR A 38 -3.80 -13.86 1.25
CA TYR A 38 -4.07 -13.42 -0.11
C TYR A 38 -2.87 -13.63 -1.04
N THR A 39 -1.67 -13.24 -0.59
CA THR A 39 -0.46 -13.34 -1.42
C THR A 39 0.07 -14.76 -1.54
N LYS A 40 -0.41 -15.69 -0.74
CA LYS A 40 -0.13 -17.12 -0.92
C LYS A 40 -0.91 -17.66 -2.11
N SER A 41 -2.15 -17.19 -2.29
CA SER A 41 -3.03 -17.62 -3.38
C SER A 41 -2.81 -16.83 -4.67
N HIS A 42 -2.41 -15.58 -4.54
CA HIS A 42 -2.18 -14.66 -5.66
C HIS A 42 -0.72 -14.27 -5.66
N LYS A 43 0.08 -14.93 -6.49
CA LYS A 43 1.52 -14.69 -6.55
C LYS A 43 1.85 -13.22 -6.79
N VAL A 44 2.73 -12.68 -5.95
CA VAL A 44 3.16 -11.29 -6.06
C VAL A 44 4.15 -11.14 -7.20
N LYS A 45 3.95 -10.10 -8.00
CA LYS A 45 4.82 -9.77 -9.13
C LYS A 45 5.78 -8.63 -8.80
N LYS A 46 5.28 -7.54 -8.23
CA LYS A 46 6.11 -6.35 -7.93
C LYS A 46 5.43 -5.41 -6.95
N ILE A 47 6.23 -4.48 -6.40
CA ILE A 47 5.71 -3.35 -5.63
C ILE A 47 5.26 -2.28 -6.61
N GLU A 48 4.03 -1.78 -6.43
CA GLU A 48 3.52 -0.69 -7.27
C GLU A 48 3.66 0.67 -6.60
N LYS A 49 3.36 0.77 -5.30
CA LYS A 49 3.44 2.01 -4.54
C LYS A 49 3.80 1.75 -3.09
N VAL A 50 4.52 2.69 -2.49
CA VAL A 50 4.81 2.69 -1.05
C VAL A 50 4.58 4.10 -0.52
N PHE A 51 3.86 4.20 0.58
CA PHE A 51 3.58 5.47 1.26
C PHE A 51 4.26 5.45 2.63
N LEU A 52 4.97 6.52 2.95
CA LEU A 52 5.56 6.66 4.28
C LEU A 52 4.60 7.40 5.18
N CYS A 53 4.23 6.77 6.29
CA CYS A 53 3.34 7.34 7.29
C CYS A 53 4.12 7.61 8.58
N GLU A 54 3.67 8.60 9.34
CA GLU A 54 4.34 8.98 10.58
C GLU A 54 4.34 7.85 11.61
N ASN A 55 3.24 7.09 11.66
CA ASN A 55 3.12 5.99 12.62
C ASN A 55 2.16 4.93 12.08
N ARG A 56 2.04 3.84 12.86
CA ARG A 56 1.19 2.71 12.48
C ARG A 56 -0.29 3.09 12.36
N SER A 57 -0.75 3.96 13.24
CA SER A 57 -2.16 4.38 13.27
C SER A 57 -2.56 5.00 11.94
N ILE A 58 -1.74 5.91 11.42
CA ILE A 58 -2.01 6.58 10.14
C ILE A 58 -1.93 5.59 8.99
N ALA A 59 -0.94 4.70 9.00
CA ALA A 59 -0.82 3.66 7.98
C ALA A 59 -2.08 2.76 7.95
N CYS A 60 -2.60 2.39 9.12
CA CYS A 60 -3.81 1.57 9.21
C CYS A 60 -5.05 2.30 8.71
N ILE A 61 -5.16 3.61 8.95
CA ILE A 61 -6.26 4.41 8.41
C ILE A 61 -6.19 4.40 6.88
N LEU A 62 -5.02 4.66 6.32
CA LEU A 62 -4.83 4.66 4.87
C LEU A 62 -5.13 3.30 4.27
N GLU A 63 -4.65 2.23 4.90
CA GLU A 63 -4.92 0.86 4.47
C GLU A 63 -6.42 0.57 4.43
N SER A 64 -7.12 0.90 5.50
CA SER A 64 -8.56 0.69 5.60
C SER A 64 -9.32 1.42 4.50
N GLU A 65 -8.94 2.67 4.22
CA GLU A 65 -9.60 3.47 3.20
C GLU A 65 -9.33 2.91 1.79
N ILE A 66 -8.08 2.53 1.50
CA ILE A 66 -7.75 1.99 0.18
C ILE A 66 -8.43 0.64 -0.06
N LYS A 67 -8.50 -0.21 0.96
CA LYS A 67 -9.13 -1.53 0.83
C LYS A 67 -10.62 -1.46 0.48
N LYS A 68 -11.28 -0.36 0.80
CA LYS A 68 -12.70 -0.15 0.48
C LYS A 68 -12.93 0.22 -0.99
N LEU A 69 -11.88 0.61 -1.70
CA LEU A 69 -12.01 1.12 -3.06
C LEU A 69 -12.18 -0.02 -4.07
N THR A 70 -12.79 0.31 -5.20
CA THR A 70 -12.87 -0.60 -6.35
C THR A 70 -11.48 -0.78 -6.94
N LYS A 71 -11.32 -1.84 -7.76
CA LYS A 71 -10.05 -2.08 -8.43
C LYS A 71 -9.65 -0.89 -9.30
N ASP A 72 -10.61 -0.31 -10.04
CA ASP A 72 -10.34 0.85 -10.90
C ASP A 72 -9.78 2.03 -10.12
N LYS A 73 -10.33 2.30 -8.94
CA LYS A 73 -9.85 3.39 -8.08
C LYS A 73 -8.47 3.09 -7.51
N LYS A 74 -8.18 1.83 -7.16
CA LYS A 74 -6.85 1.43 -6.72
C LYS A 74 -5.83 1.61 -7.83
N GLU A 75 -6.19 1.25 -9.07
CA GLU A 75 -5.31 1.47 -10.22
C GLU A 75 -5.04 2.96 -10.44
N ALA A 76 -6.04 3.80 -10.26
CA ALA A 76 -5.88 5.25 -10.38
C ALA A 76 -4.90 5.81 -9.34
N ILE A 77 -4.93 5.29 -8.12
CA ILE A 77 -3.99 5.68 -7.06
C ILE A 77 -2.56 5.31 -7.46
N ILE A 78 -2.37 4.15 -8.07
CA ILE A 78 -1.04 3.73 -8.53
C ILE A 78 -0.51 4.67 -9.59
N ILE A 79 -1.37 5.11 -10.51
CA ILE A 79 -0.97 6.02 -11.59
C ILE A 79 -0.72 7.43 -11.06
N GLU A 80 -1.62 7.94 -10.23
CA GLU A 80 -1.52 9.30 -9.71
C GLU A 80 -2.04 9.31 -8.25
N PRO A 81 -1.13 9.15 -7.25
CA PRO A 81 -1.56 9.04 -5.85
C PRO A 81 -1.91 10.36 -5.18
N ASP A 82 -1.41 11.49 -5.69
CA ASP A 82 -1.49 12.76 -4.98
C ASP A 82 -2.90 13.25 -4.74
N SER A 83 -3.77 13.17 -5.74
CA SER A 83 -5.16 13.64 -5.62
C SER A 83 -5.92 12.90 -4.54
N TYR A 84 -5.81 11.58 -4.54
CA TYR A 84 -6.49 10.74 -3.55
C TYR A 84 -5.97 11.02 -2.14
N VAL A 85 -4.65 11.06 -1.99
CA VAL A 85 -4.04 11.25 -0.67
C VAL A 85 -4.39 12.64 -0.12
N LYS A 86 -4.34 13.67 -0.97
CA LYS A 86 -4.68 15.03 -0.56
C LYS A 86 -6.13 15.12 -0.06
N GLU A 87 -7.06 14.50 -0.79
CA GLU A 87 -8.46 14.46 -0.39
C GLU A 87 -8.62 13.72 0.94
N LEU A 88 -7.99 12.57 1.10
CA LEU A 88 -8.05 11.80 2.32
C LEU A 88 -7.45 12.55 3.50
N GLU A 89 -6.32 13.23 3.29
CA GLU A 89 -5.70 14.06 4.33
C GLU A 89 -6.67 15.12 4.84
N ASN A 90 -7.43 15.75 3.94
CA ASN A 90 -8.42 16.75 4.32
C ASN A 90 -9.59 16.16 5.10
N ILE A 91 -10.11 15.04 4.63
CA ILE A 91 -11.29 14.40 5.24
C ILE A 91 -10.96 13.81 6.61
N ARG A 92 -9.84 13.09 6.72
CA ARG A 92 -9.47 12.38 7.94
C ARG A 92 -8.58 13.20 8.87
N LYS A 93 -8.15 14.39 8.46
CA LYS A 93 -7.25 15.26 9.23
C LYS A 93 -5.95 14.54 9.60
N ILE A 94 -5.39 13.82 8.66
CA ILE A 94 -4.11 13.12 8.81
C ILE A 94 -3.12 13.67 7.80
N LYS A 95 -1.85 13.29 7.94
CA LYS A 95 -0.81 13.68 7.00
C LYS A 95 0.03 12.47 6.60
N ILE A 96 0.24 12.31 5.30
CA ILE A 96 1.11 11.27 4.76
C ILE A 96 2.46 11.92 4.45
N LEU A 97 3.53 11.37 5.00
CA LEU A 97 4.85 11.99 4.89
C LEU A 97 5.42 11.93 3.48
N LYS A 98 5.34 10.76 2.83
CA LYS A 98 5.75 10.58 1.45
C LYS A 98 4.78 9.68 0.72
N LYS A 99 4.37 10.09 -0.49
CA LYS A 99 3.30 9.46 -1.24
C LYS A 99 3.77 8.58 -2.37
N ASN A 100 5.06 8.45 -2.58
CA ASN A 100 5.57 7.77 -3.76
C ASN A 100 7.01 7.38 -3.56
N LEU A 101 7.23 6.47 -2.61
CA LEU A 101 8.57 5.95 -2.42
C LEU A 101 8.88 4.97 -3.53
N TRP A 102 10.01 5.19 -4.16
CA TRP A 102 10.50 4.37 -5.25
C TRP A 102 11.78 3.68 -4.85
N PHE A 103 11.87 2.45 -5.23
CA PHE A 103 13.13 1.78 -5.19
C PHE A 103 13.29 0.96 -6.36
N PHE A 104 14.38 1.04 -6.90
CA PHE A 104 14.93 0.03 -7.80
C PHE A 104 16.40 0.25 -7.86
#